data_994d44aa51390a0ed3e0e8fcf387fd55
#
_entry.id   994d44aa51390a0ed3e0e8fcf387fd55
#
_cell.length_a   1.000
_cell.length_b   1.000
_cell.length_c   1.000
_cell.angle_alpha   90.00
_cell.angle_beta   90.00
_cell.angle_gamma   90.00
#
_symmetry.space_group_name_H-M   'P 1'
#
loop_
_entity.id
_entity.type
_entity.pdbx_description
1 polymer ?
#
loop_
_entity_poly.entity_id
_entity_poly.type
_entity_poly.pdbx_seq_one_letter_code
_entity_poly.pdbx_strand_id
1 'polypeptide(L)'
;MGIEENLRLMQTLDNAWNAKDWETFMKRHSENVAVYWPGQPDPTRGRHAHHKESVEFFKAFDNHLDNNPYKILFGYGDYTCSVARWTGKNIGSFMGPDGRIIPATNKKFELEFCTVAQWKNNEIVEEKLFYDLVGLLKQLGVTLTTKTQAEKVPAV
;
A
#
# COMPACT_ATOMS: atom_id res chain seq x y z
N MET A 1 -17.34 16.99 -9.18
CA MET A 1 -16.71 17.15 -7.88
C MET A 1 -15.31 17.68 -8.08
N GLY A 2 -14.91 18.62 -7.29
CA GLY A 2 -13.64 19.28 -7.49
C GLY A 2 -12.46 18.56 -6.86
N ILE A 3 -11.27 18.99 -7.24
CA ILE A 3 -10.00 18.48 -6.71
C ILE A 3 -9.97 18.62 -5.18
N GLU A 4 -10.43 19.74 -4.63
CA GLU A 4 -10.43 20.00 -3.19
C GLU A 4 -11.23 18.94 -2.42
N GLU A 5 -12.38 18.54 -2.94
CA GLU A 5 -13.18 17.50 -2.33
C GLU A 5 -12.48 16.15 -2.37
N ASN A 6 -11.85 15.79 -3.48
CA ASN A 6 -11.10 14.55 -3.60
C ASN A 6 -9.90 14.54 -2.64
N LEU A 7 -9.21 15.66 -2.47
CA LEU A 7 -8.11 15.78 -1.50
C LEU A 7 -8.61 15.61 -0.07
N ARG A 8 -9.76 16.20 0.25
CA ARG A 8 -10.38 16.03 1.57
C ARG A 8 -10.75 14.56 1.82
N LEU A 9 -11.34 13.90 0.83
CA LEU A 9 -11.71 12.50 0.93
C LEU A 9 -10.47 11.59 1.08
N MET A 10 -9.39 11.92 0.39
CA MET A 10 -8.11 11.20 0.55
C MET A 10 -7.60 11.29 1.98
N GLN A 11 -7.67 12.45 2.61
CA GLN A 11 -7.32 12.62 4.02
C GLN A 11 -8.16 11.70 4.92
N THR A 12 -9.46 11.63 4.68
CA THR A 12 -10.35 10.76 5.46
C THR A 12 -10.04 9.28 5.28
N LEU A 13 -9.56 8.90 4.09
CA LEU A 13 -9.15 7.52 3.82
C LEU A 13 -7.94 7.12 4.67
N ASP A 14 -6.90 7.96 4.69
CA ASP A 14 -5.70 7.66 5.46
C ASP A 14 -5.95 7.74 6.96
N ASN A 15 -6.84 8.64 7.40
CA ASN A 15 -7.31 8.65 8.78
C ASN A 15 -8.00 7.32 9.14
N ALA A 16 -8.82 6.81 8.23
CA ALA A 16 -9.52 5.52 8.42
C ALA A 16 -8.53 4.35 8.48
N TRP A 17 -7.52 4.35 7.62
CA TRP A 17 -6.43 3.36 7.65
C TRP A 17 -5.75 3.36 9.02
N ASN A 18 -5.32 4.52 9.49
CA ASN A 18 -4.62 4.65 10.77
C ASN A 18 -5.49 4.21 11.95
N ALA A 19 -6.78 4.48 11.89
CA ALA A 19 -7.74 4.12 12.95
C ALA A 19 -8.32 2.72 12.78
N LYS A 20 -8.03 2.05 11.67
CA LYS A 20 -8.67 0.79 11.29
C LYS A 20 -10.19 0.93 11.24
N ASP A 21 -10.66 2.08 10.78
CA ASP A 21 -12.07 2.36 10.53
C ASP A 21 -12.45 1.79 9.16
N TRP A 22 -12.75 0.50 9.16
CA TRP A 22 -12.99 -0.23 7.91
C TRP A 22 -14.30 0.18 7.23
N GLU A 23 -15.24 0.71 7.96
CA GLU A 23 -16.48 1.23 7.37
C GLU A 23 -16.18 2.42 6.46
N THR A 24 -15.46 3.43 6.95
CA THR A 24 -15.04 4.59 6.16
C THR A 24 -14.09 4.16 5.03
N PHE A 25 -13.14 3.29 5.33
CA PHE A 25 -12.21 2.74 4.34
C PHE A 25 -12.96 2.16 3.14
N MET A 26 -13.96 1.33 3.39
CA MET A 26 -14.75 0.72 2.32
C MET A 26 -15.58 1.75 1.56
N LYS A 27 -16.12 2.75 2.24
CA LYS A 27 -16.90 3.82 1.60
C LYS A 27 -16.09 4.65 0.61
N ARG A 28 -14.78 4.75 0.81
CA ARG A 28 -13.91 5.51 -0.09
C ARG A 28 -13.56 4.77 -1.36
N HIS A 29 -13.82 3.48 -1.44
CA HIS A 29 -13.50 2.66 -2.58
C HIS A 29 -14.78 2.23 -3.31
N SER A 30 -14.74 2.27 -4.64
CA SER A 30 -15.86 1.75 -5.44
C SER A 30 -15.94 0.24 -5.30
N GLU A 31 -17.12 -0.31 -5.58
CA GLU A 31 -17.34 -1.76 -5.51
C GLU A 31 -16.34 -2.53 -6.37
N ASN A 32 -15.97 -1.96 -7.53
CA ASN A 32 -15.08 -2.59 -8.52
C ASN A 32 -13.69 -1.94 -8.58
N VAL A 33 -13.23 -1.34 -7.50
CA VAL A 33 -11.92 -0.68 -7.46
C VAL A 33 -10.80 -1.63 -7.87
N ALA A 34 -9.81 -1.10 -8.59
CA ALA A 34 -8.56 -1.81 -8.87
C ALA A 34 -7.44 -1.20 -8.04
N VAL A 35 -6.79 -1.99 -7.21
CA VAL A 35 -5.70 -1.54 -6.33
C VAL A 35 -4.41 -2.24 -6.69
N TYR A 36 -3.39 -1.43 -7.00
CA TYR A 36 -2.07 -1.92 -7.41
C TYR A 36 -1.07 -1.77 -6.27
N TRP A 37 -0.54 -2.90 -5.81
CA TRP A 37 0.47 -2.95 -4.75
C TRP A 37 1.87 -3.17 -5.33
N PRO A 38 2.92 -2.64 -4.67
CA PRO A 38 4.29 -2.95 -5.09
C PRO A 38 4.58 -4.45 -5.05
N GLY A 39 5.26 -4.93 -6.07
CA GLY A 39 5.65 -6.34 -6.14
C GLY A 39 4.56 -7.31 -6.56
N GLN A 40 3.36 -6.83 -6.85
CA GLN A 40 2.27 -7.67 -7.37
C GLN A 40 2.02 -7.35 -8.83
N PRO A 41 2.02 -8.35 -9.71
CA PRO A 41 1.83 -8.10 -11.15
C PRO A 41 0.38 -7.71 -11.49
N ASP A 42 -0.58 -8.23 -10.75
CA ASP A 42 -2.01 -7.99 -10.98
C ASP A 42 -2.62 -7.17 -9.86
N PRO A 43 -3.60 -6.31 -10.17
CA PRO A 43 -4.27 -5.54 -9.12
C PRO A 43 -5.22 -6.41 -8.30
N THR A 44 -5.45 -5.99 -7.06
CA THR A 44 -6.56 -6.48 -6.26
C THR A 44 -7.84 -5.83 -6.82
N ARG A 45 -8.86 -6.61 -7.08
CA ARG A 45 -10.12 -6.12 -7.64
C ARG A 45 -11.25 -6.22 -6.63
N GLY A 46 -11.91 -5.09 -6.41
CA GLY A 46 -13.07 -4.97 -5.54
C GLY A 46 -12.71 -4.50 -4.13
N ARG A 47 -13.61 -3.69 -3.56
CA ARG A 47 -13.37 -3.11 -2.23
C ARG A 47 -13.38 -4.15 -1.11
N HIS A 48 -14.13 -5.23 -1.25
CA HIS A 48 -14.16 -6.30 -0.25
C HIS A 48 -12.84 -7.05 -0.21
N ALA A 49 -12.26 -7.36 -1.37
CA ALA A 49 -10.95 -7.99 -1.45
C ALA A 49 -9.86 -7.06 -0.91
N HIS A 50 -9.94 -5.76 -1.22
CA HIS A 50 -9.00 -4.76 -0.72
C HIS A 50 -9.10 -4.60 0.80
N HIS A 51 -10.31 -4.61 1.35
CA HIS A 51 -10.51 -4.59 2.80
C HIS A 51 -9.87 -5.83 3.44
N LYS A 52 -10.13 -7.02 2.90
CA LYS A 52 -9.57 -8.26 3.44
C LYS A 52 -8.05 -8.25 3.45
N GLU A 53 -7.42 -7.86 2.33
CA GLU A 53 -5.94 -7.79 2.26
C GLU A 53 -5.38 -6.74 3.21
N SER A 54 -6.09 -5.63 3.42
CA SER A 54 -5.66 -4.57 4.34
C SER A 54 -5.69 -5.04 5.80
N VAL A 55 -6.71 -5.79 6.18
CA VAL A 55 -6.78 -6.42 7.51
C VAL A 55 -5.61 -7.39 7.70
N GLU A 56 -5.33 -8.22 6.69
CA GLU A 56 -4.19 -9.15 6.73
C GLU A 56 -2.86 -8.41 6.80
N PHE A 57 -2.75 -7.27 6.09
CA PHE A 57 -1.56 -6.43 6.15
C PHE A 57 -1.28 -5.95 7.57
N PHE A 58 -2.29 -5.49 8.30
CA PHE A 58 -2.13 -5.06 9.69
C PHE A 58 -1.73 -6.19 10.64
N LYS A 59 -2.08 -7.42 10.34
CA LYS A 59 -1.61 -8.59 11.12
C LYS A 59 -0.11 -8.82 10.96
N ALA A 60 0.43 -8.48 9.81
CA ALA A 60 1.86 -8.61 9.53
C ALA A 60 2.65 -7.36 9.90
N PHE A 61 2.06 -6.18 9.73
CA PHE A 61 2.71 -4.90 9.92
C PHE A 61 1.82 -3.97 10.72
N ASP A 62 2.21 -3.70 11.96
CA ASP A 62 1.66 -2.55 12.68
C ASP A 62 2.25 -1.31 12.03
N ASN A 63 1.41 -0.39 11.55
CA ASN A 63 1.89 0.72 10.74
C ASN A 63 1.01 1.96 10.83
N HIS A 64 1.59 3.09 10.48
CA HIS A 64 0.95 4.40 10.54
C HIS A 64 1.39 5.27 9.37
N LEU A 65 0.43 5.92 8.72
CA LEU A 65 0.67 6.95 7.71
C LEU A 65 0.58 8.32 8.38
N ASP A 66 1.68 9.07 8.35
CA ASP A 66 1.71 10.41 8.91
C ASP A 66 1.15 11.40 7.90
N ASN A 67 -0.13 11.68 8.01
CA ASN A 67 -0.91 12.49 7.06
C ASN A 67 -1.38 13.82 7.62
N ASN A 68 -0.74 14.32 8.69
CA ASN A 68 -1.13 15.58 9.31
C ASN A 68 0.12 16.41 9.69
N PRO A 69 0.73 17.12 8.73
CA PRO A 69 0.37 17.16 7.30
C PRO A 69 1.01 16.02 6.50
N TYR A 70 0.51 15.81 5.28
CA TYR A 70 1.24 15.02 4.29
C TYR A 70 2.56 15.71 3.92
N LYS A 71 3.53 14.94 3.47
CA LYS A 71 4.75 15.52 2.86
C LYS A 71 4.42 16.19 1.54
N ILE A 72 3.59 15.53 0.73
CA ILE A 72 3.14 16.03 -0.56
C ILE A 72 1.67 15.64 -0.69
N LEU A 73 0.83 16.61 -1.10
CA LEU A 73 -0.57 16.36 -1.38
C LEU A 73 -1.03 17.31 -2.48
N PHE A 74 -1.44 16.77 -3.60
CA PHE A 74 -1.98 17.58 -4.70
C PHE A 74 -2.96 16.76 -5.53
N GLY A 75 -3.71 17.44 -6.39
CA GLY A 75 -4.62 16.80 -7.31
C GLY A 75 -4.53 17.39 -8.71
N TYR A 76 -4.94 16.59 -9.69
CA TYR A 76 -5.05 17.01 -11.08
C TYR A 76 -6.18 16.22 -11.73
N GLY A 77 -7.16 16.95 -12.31
CA GLY A 77 -8.33 16.29 -12.86
C GLY A 77 -9.08 15.53 -11.77
N ASP A 78 -9.32 14.25 -12.00
CA ASP A 78 -9.96 13.36 -11.04
C ASP A 78 -8.95 12.54 -10.21
N TYR A 79 -7.66 12.90 -10.28
CA TYR A 79 -6.60 12.23 -9.56
C TYR A 79 -6.17 12.99 -8.31
N THR A 80 -5.79 12.25 -7.28
CA THR A 80 -5.04 12.76 -6.13
C THR A 80 -3.71 12.03 -6.02
N CYS A 81 -2.69 12.75 -5.55
CA CYS A 81 -1.38 12.18 -5.24
C CYS A 81 -1.01 12.58 -3.83
N SER A 82 -0.74 11.60 -2.98
CA SER A 82 -0.31 11.83 -1.61
C SER A 82 1.01 11.13 -1.34
N VAL A 83 1.90 11.79 -0.60
CA VAL A 83 3.11 11.18 -0.06
C VAL A 83 3.12 11.41 1.43
N ALA A 84 3.14 10.33 2.19
CA ALA A 84 3.14 10.36 3.64
C ALA A 84 4.37 9.63 4.18
N ARG A 85 4.91 10.09 5.30
CA ARG A 85 5.87 9.32 6.08
C ARG A 85 5.15 8.09 6.61
N TRP A 86 5.73 6.93 6.38
CA TRP A 86 5.13 5.65 6.73
C TRP A 86 6.06 4.89 7.67
N THR A 87 5.57 4.60 8.85
CA THR A 87 6.34 3.92 9.88
C THR A 87 5.61 2.68 10.35
N GLY A 88 6.36 1.72 10.84
CA GLY A 88 5.73 0.52 11.39
C GLY A 88 6.73 -0.47 11.94
N LYS A 89 6.19 -1.64 12.26
CA LYS A 89 6.94 -2.76 12.79
C LYS A 89 6.39 -4.05 12.21
N ASN A 90 7.26 -4.93 11.76
CA ASN A 90 6.85 -6.24 11.29
C ASN A 90 6.57 -7.16 12.48
N ILE A 91 5.31 -7.50 12.69
CA ILE A 91 4.84 -8.27 13.86
C ILE A 91 4.31 -9.65 13.50
N GLY A 92 4.07 -9.94 12.23
CA GLY A 92 3.56 -11.23 11.76
C GLY A 92 4.28 -11.69 10.50
N SER A 93 4.12 -12.94 10.15
CA SER A 93 4.67 -13.46 8.90
C SER A 93 3.98 -12.83 7.69
N PHE A 94 4.69 -12.74 6.58
CA PHE A 94 4.17 -12.20 5.34
C PHE A 94 4.80 -12.91 4.14
N MET A 95 4.17 -12.77 2.98
CA MET A 95 4.71 -13.32 1.74
C MET A 95 5.65 -12.31 1.10
N GLY A 96 6.88 -12.73 0.82
CA GLY A 96 7.85 -11.93 0.08
C GLY A 96 7.53 -11.90 -1.42
N PRO A 97 8.21 -11.02 -2.18
CA PRO A 97 7.98 -10.89 -3.63
C PRO A 97 8.32 -12.16 -4.42
N ASP A 98 9.13 -13.04 -3.87
CA ASP A 98 9.48 -14.33 -4.47
C ASP A 98 8.50 -15.46 -4.13
N GLY A 99 7.40 -15.14 -3.43
CA GLY A 99 6.37 -16.09 -3.04
C GLY A 99 6.65 -16.89 -1.78
N ARG A 100 7.82 -16.69 -1.14
CA ARG A 100 8.14 -17.37 0.12
C ARG A 100 7.54 -16.64 1.31
N ILE A 101 7.14 -17.43 2.33
CA ILE A 101 6.67 -16.88 3.58
C ILE A 101 7.88 -16.45 4.42
N ILE A 102 7.89 -15.21 4.84
CA ILE A 102 8.94 -14.61 5.67
C ILE A 102 8.40 -14.52 7.10
N PRO A 103 9.07 -15.14 8.08
CA PRO A 103 8.65 -15.04 9.49
C PRO A 103 8.75 -13.60 10.00
N ALA A 104 7.98 -13.29 11.03
CA ALA A 104 8.03 -11.99 11.68
C ALA A 104 9.46 -11.67 12.16
N THR A 105 9.95 -10.49 11.80
CA THR A 105 11.31 -10.05 12.17
C THR A 105 11.32 -9.19 13.43
N ASN A 106 10.17 -8.63 13.83
CA ASN A 106 10.00 -7.69 14.93
C ASN A 106 10.82 -6.41 14.77
N LYS A 107 11.24 -6.10 13.54
CA LYS A 107 12.01 -4.89 13.22
C LYS A 107 11.10 -3.76 12.77
N LYS A 108 11.52 -2.54 13.07
CA LYS A 108 10.85 -1.31 12.67
C LYS A 108 11.30 -0.86 11.29
N PHE A 109 10.44 -0.10 10.63
CA PHE A 109 10.75 0.51 9.34
C PHE A 109 10.23 1.94 9.27
N GLU A 110 10.85 2.72 8.40
CA GLU A 110 10.40 4.07 8.04
C GLU A 110 10.66 4.30 6.57
N LEU A 111 9.61 4.61 5.83
CA LEU A 111 9.63 4.84 4.40
C LEU A 111 8.70 5.99 4.05
N GLU A 112 8.62 6.30 2.75
CA GLU A 112 7.57 7.13 2.20
C GLU A 112 6.57 6.26 1.46
N PHE A 113 5.28 6.56 1.67
CA PHE A 113 4.19 5.86 1.01
C PHE A 113 3.47 6.83 0.09
N CYS A 114 3.40 6.51 -1.19
CA CYS A 114 2.75 7.34 -2.19
C CYS A 114 1.50 6.64 -2.71
N THR A 115 0.38 7.35 -2.68
CA THR A 115 -0.87 6.87 -3.25
C THR A 115 -1.29 7.77 -4.38
N VAL A 116 -1.52 7.18 -5.56
CA VAL A 116 -2.12 7.86 -6.70
C VAL A 116 -3.50 7.25 -6.90
N ALA A 117 -4.53 8.03 -6.66
CA ALA A 117 -5.91 7.56 -6.69
C ALA A 117 -6.72 8.31 -7.72
N GLN A 118 -7.52 7.59 -8.50
CA GLN A 118 -8.51 8.16 -9.41
C GLN A 118 -9.89 8.09 -8.75
N TRP A 119 -10.56 9.23 -8.69
CA TRP A 119 -11.84 9.40 -8.01
C TRP A 119 -13.00 9.54 -9.01
N LYS A 120 -14.13 8.97 -8.67
CA LYS A 120 -15.38 9.13 -9.41
C LYS A 120 -16.55 9.01 -8.43
N ASN A 121 -17.42 10.02 -8.40
CA ASN A 121 -18.57 10.04 -7.49
C ASN A 121 -18.17 9.79 -6.02
N ASN A 122 -17.12 10.47 -5.57
CA ASN A 122 -16.59 10.40 -4.21
C ASN A 122 -16.03 9.03 -3.80
N GLU A 123 -15.75 8.17 -4.77
CA GLU A 123 -15.14 6.86 -4.56
C GLU A 123 -13.90 6.69 -5.43
N ILE A 124 -12.92 5.97 -4.92
CA ILE A 124 -11.73 5.60 -5.69
C ILE A 124 -12.10 4.46 -6.63
N VAL A 125 -11.84 4.64 -7.93
CA VAL A 125 -12.05 3.62 -8.94
C VAL A 125 -10.76 2.87 -9.29
N GLU A 126 -9.62 3.54 -9.11
CA GLU A 126 -8.30 2.94 -9.29
C GLU A 126 -7.33 3.56 -8.30
N GLU A 127 -6.52 2.74 -7.68
CA GLU A 127 -5.56 3.17 -6.68
C GLU A 127 -4.21 2.51 -6.94
N LYS A 128 -3.16 3.32 -7.05
CA LYS A 128 -1.80 2.82 -7.20
C LYS A 128 -1.00 3.19 -5.97
N LEU A 129 -0.42 2.18 -5.35
CA LEU A 129 0.35 2.30 -4.12
C LEU A 129 1.82 2.10 -4.45
N PHE A 130 2.65 3.02 -3.98
CA PHE A 130 4.09 3.00 -4.25
C PHE A 130 4.87 3.17 -2.95
N TYR A 131 5.80 2.29 -2.72
CA TYR A 131 6.82 2.44 -1.71
C TYR A 131 8.04 1.61 -2.11
N ASP A 132 9.18 1.89 -1.51
CA ASP A 132 10.42 1.18 -1.78
C ASP A 132 10.38 -0.21 -1.12
N LEU A 133 9.90 -1.20 -1.86
CA LEU A 133 9.79 -2.57 -1.36
C LEU A 133 11.15 -3.17 -0.98
N VAL A 134 12.18 -2.93 -1.79
CA VAL A 134 13.54 -3.42 -1.50
C VAL A 134 14.07 -2.75 -0.22
N GLY A 135 13.86 -1.44 -0.09
CA GLY A 135 14.23 -0.71 1.13
C GLY A 135 13.52 -1.22 2.36
N LEU A 136 12.21 -1.55 2.25
CA LEU A 136 11.46 -2.15 3.34
C LEU A 136 12.11 -3.46 3.78
N LEU A 137 12.37 -4.37 2.85
CA LEU A 137 12.96 -5.67 3.15
C LEU A 137 14.35 -5.52 3.79
N LYS A 138 15.16 -4.58 3.30
CA LYS A 138 16.47 -4.29 3.92
C LYS A 138 16.32 -3.84 5.37
N GLN A 139 15.39 -2.93 5.64
CA GLN A 139 15.16 -2.45 7.01
C GLN A 139 14.68 -3.58 7.93
N LEU A 140 13.93 -4.53 7.40
CA LEU A 140 13.48 -5.70 8.15
C LEU A 140 14.56 -6.79 8.29
N GLY A 141 15.72 -6.61 7.67
CA GLY A 141 16.81 -7.58 7.70
C GLY A 141 16.56 -8.80 6.82
N VAL A 142 15.68 -8.67 5.84
CA VAL A 142 15.34 -9.76 4.92
C VAL A 142 16.26 -9.71 3.71
N THR A 143 16.91 -10.82 3.42
CA THR A 143 17.73 -10.98 2.22
C THR A 143 16.96 -11.85 1.23
N LEU A 144 16.74 -11.32 0.03
CA LEU A 144 16.17 -12.09 -1.06
C LEU A 144 17.29 -12.68 -1.90
N THR A 145 17.25 -13.98 -2.11
CA THR A 145 18.14 -14.66 -3.05
C THR A 145 17.37 -14.81 -4.36
N THR A 146 17.79 -14.07 -5.37
CA THR A 146 17.22 -14.18 -6.70
C THR A 146 18.24 -14.77 -7.65
N LYS A 147 17.80 -15.65 -8.55
CA LYS A 147 18.63 -16.14 -9.63
C LYS A 147 18.26 -15.43 -10.91
N THR A 148 19.27 -14.97 -11.63
CA THR A 148 19.07 -14.42 -12.95
C THR A 148 18.68 -15.52 -13.93
N GLN A 149 18.15 -15.14 -15.10
CA GLN A 149 17.84 -16.11 -16.15
C GLN A 149 19.08 -16.89 -16.59
N ALA A 150 20.26 -16.25 -16.65
CA ALA A 150 21.51 -16.90 -17.02
C ALA A 150 21.92 -18.00 -16.02
N GLU A 151 21.67 -17.80 -14.74
CA GLU A 151 22.00 -18.78 -13.68
C GLU A 151 21.09 -20.00 -13.73
N LYS A 152 19.93 -19.88 -14.37
CA LYS A 152 18.97 -20.99 -14.52
C LYS A 152 19.25 -21.85 -15.74
N VAL A 153 20.11 -21.39 -16.64
CA VAL A 153 20.48 -22.15 -17.82
C VAL A 153 21.58 -23.11 -17.46
N PRO A 154 21.42 -24.42 -17.71
CA PRO A 154 22.46 -25.39 -17.40
C PRO A 154 23.75 -25.06 -18.15
N ALA A 155 24.89 -25.22 -17.49
CA ALA A 155 26.17 -25.11 -18.15
C ALA A 155 26.28 -26.20 -19.23
N VAL A 156 26.73 -25.83 -20.42
CA VAL A 156 26.87 -26.73 -21.52
C VAL A 156 28.25 -27.40 -21.47
#